data_5320ebfc2703ac8f892647053ef82fb6
#
_entry.id   5320ebfc2703ac8f892647053ef82fb6
#
_cell.length_a   1.000
_cell.length_b   1.000
_cell.length_c   1.000
_cell.angle_alpha   90.00
_cell.angle_beta   90.00
_cell.angle_gamma   90.00
#
_symmetry.space_group_name_H-M   'P 1'
#
loop_
_entity.id
_entity.type
_entity.pdbx_description
1 polymer ?
#
loop_
_entity_poly.entity_id
_entity_poly.type
_entity_poly.pdbx_seq_one_letter_code
_entity_poly.pdbx_strand_id
1 'polypeptide(L)'
;MSKGFIEDDLTREVRMRTDIVSLISEYVRLRKTGKNYVGLCPFHEEKTGSFTVDPDKQLFYCFGCGAGGNAFTFLMKREGLSFPEALEKLAQRAGIVLPPRSSRFAGDESRKKENKRLLDALEFAQSKFREMLYASRGKEALKYLETRGLSRETIDKFG
;
A
#
# COMPACT_ATOMS: atom_id res chain seq x y z
N MET A 1 10.52 1.17 -24.59
CA MET A 1 11.15 1.70 -23.37
C MET A 1 10.64 3.12 -23.15
N SER A 2 9.71 3.43 -22.23
CA SER A 2 9.51 4.79 -21.67
C SER A 2 8.14 5.05 -21.02
N LYS A 3 7.13 4.16 -21.05
CA LYS A 3 5.81 4.45 -20.45
C LYS A 3 5.76 4.31 -18.92
N GLY A 4 6.59 3.47 -18.32
CA GLY A 4 6.67 3.33 -16.85
C GLY A 4 7.42 4.49 -16.17
N PHE A 5 8.28 5.17 -16.89
CA PHE A 5 9.13 6.25 -16.37
C PHE A 5 8.36 7.56 -16.15
N ILE A 6 7.40 7.87 -17.04
CA ILE A 6 6.63 9.13 -16.98
C ILE A 6 5.63 9.12 -15.81
N GLU A 7 5.02 7.96 -15.53
CA GLU A 7 4.07 7.82 -14.41
C GLU A 7 4.77 7.93 -13.07
N ASP A 8 5.97 7.39 -12.96
CA ASP A 8 6.81 7.47 -11.75
C ASP A 8 7.32 8.90 -11.51
N ASP A 9 7.71 9.62 -12.56
CA ASP A 9 8.19 11.01 -12.48
C ASP A 9 7.07 11.98 -12.09
N LEU A 10 5.87 11.85 -12.66
CA LEU A 10 4.72 12.69 -12.30
C LEU A 10 4.27 12.43 -10.85
N THR A 11 4.22 11.18 -10.45
CA THR A 11 3.88 10.81 -9.06
C THR A 11 4.91 11.36 -8.09
N ARG A 12 6.18 11.32 -8.45
CA ARG A 12 7.27 11.90 -7.67
C ARG A 12 7.14 13.42 -7.59
N GLU A 13 6.86 14.10 -8.71
CA GLU A 13 6.69 15.55 -8.74
C GLU A 13 5.50 15.98 -7.86
N VAL A 14 4.35 15.32 -7.98
CA VAL A 14 3.18 15.58 -7.15
C VAL A 14 3.51 15.38 -5.67
N ARG A 15 4.23 14.31 -5.34
CA ARG A 15 4.67 14.04 -3.97
C ARG A 15 5.59 15.15 -3.43
N MET A 16 6.56 15.58 -4.22
CA MET A 16 7.53 16.62 -3.81
C MET A 16 6.87 17.98 -3.59
N ARG A 17 5.81 18.30 -4.35
CA ARG A 17 5.07 19.56 -4.22
C ARG A 17 3.92 19.49 -3.21
N THR A 18 3.65 18.33 -2.64
CA THR A 18 2.60 18.15 -1.64
C THR A 18 3.20 18.22 -0.24
N ASP A 19 2.78 19.22 0.55
CA ASP A 19 3.08 19.25 1.98
C ASP A 19 2.02 18.47 2.76
N ILE A 20 2.46 17.37 3.38
CA ILE A 20 1.58 16.46 4.12
C ILE A 20 0.94 17.13 5.34
N VAL A 21 1.64 18.05 5.99
CA VAL A 21 1.10 18.75 7.17
C VAL A 21 -0.05 19.66 6.74
N SER A 22 0.15 20.45 5.68
CA SER A 22 -0.89 21.30 5.11
C SER A 22 -2.10 20.49 4.67
N LEU A 23 -1.88 19.37 3.97
CA LEU A 23 -2.96 18.49 3.52
C LEU A 23 -3.77 17.92 4.70
N ILE A 24 -3.09 17.34 5.68
CA ILE A 24 -3.75 16.68 6.81
C ILE A 24 -4.44 17.68 7.73
N SER A 25 -3.91 18.90 7.86
CA SER A 25 -4.51 19.96 8.66
C SER A 25 -5.92 20.37 8.22
N GLU A 26 -6.32 20.07 7.00
CA GLU A 26 -7.69 20.29 6.51
C GLU A 26 -8.70 19.29 7.10
N TYR A 27 -8.23 18.14 7.55
CA TYR A 27 -9.05 17.04 8.08
C TYR A 27 -8.88 16.84 9.59
N VAL A 28 -7.70 17.19 10.12
CA VAL A 28 -7.32 16.91 11.51
C VAL A 28 -6.71 18.15 12.11
N ARG A 29 -7.18 18.52 13.29
CA ARG A 29 -6.54 19.59 14.06
C ARG A 29 -5.20 19.12 14.59
N LEU A 30 -4.11 19.54 13.95
CA LEU A 30 -2.74 19.18 14.30
C LEU A 30 -2.14 20.21 15.28
N ARG A 31 -1.37 19.70 16.24
CA ARG A 31 -0.58 20.50 17.19
C ARG A 31 0.90 20.13 17.05
N LYS A 32 1.77 21.12 16.93
CA LYS A 32 3.21 20.88 16.84
C LYS A 32 3.74 20.33 18.16
N THR A 33 4.50 19.25 18.09
CA THR A 33 5.12 18.58 19.23
C THR A 33 6.56 18.20 18.85
N GLY A 34 7.52 19.01 19.27
CA GLY A 34 8.90 18.88 18.82
C GLY A 34 9.05 19.08 17.32
N LYS A 35 9.58 18.08 16.62
CA LYS A 35 9.74 18.09 15.17
C LYS A 35 8.47 17.68 14.41
N ASN A 36 7.56 16.98 15.09
CA ASN A 36 6.37 16.39 14.49
C ASN A 36 5.10 17.19 14.81
N TYR A 37 4.02 16.80 14.17
CA TYR A 37 2.67 17.25 14.48
C TYR A 37 1.83 16.09 15.00
N VAL A 38 0.98 16.34 15.99
CA VAL A 38 0.15 15.33 16.64
C VAL A 38 -1.31 15.78 16.65
N GLY A 39 -2.23 14.88 16.40
CA GLY A 39 -3.67 15.10 16.45
C GLY A 39 -4.45 13.84 16.78
N LEU A 40 -5.79 13.94 16.79
CA LEU A 40 -6.67 12.78 16.88
C LEU A 40 -6.70 12.04 15.54
N CYS A 41 -6.70 10.72 15.59
CA CYS A 41 -6.70 9.91 14.39
C CYS A 41 -8.03 10.04 13.62
N PRO A 42 -8.00 10.29 12.29
CA PRO A 42 -9.22 10.34 11.49
C PRO A 42 -9.73 8.95 11.05
N PHE A 43 -9.03 7.88 11.43
CA PHE A 43 -9.32 6.50 11.00
C PHE A 43 -9.87 5.61 12.11
N HIS A 44 -9.80 6.05 13.37
CA HIS A 44 -10.42 5.38 14.52
C HIS A 44 -10.77 6.41 15.59
N GLU A 45 -11.69 6.07 16.47
CA GLU A 45 -12.10 6.92 17.59
C GLU A 45 -11.08 6.82 18.71
N GLU A 46 -10.59 7.98 19.18
CA GLU A 46 -9.69 8.10 20.32
C GLU A 46 -9.89 9.43 21.07
N LYS A 47 -9.55 9.45 22.35
CA LYS A 47 -9.61 10.66 23.19
C LYS A 47 -8.27 11.38 23.33
N THR A 48 -7.18 10.67 23.10
CA THR A 48 -5.80 11.18 23.21
C THR A 48 -5.12 11.03 21.86
N GLY A 49 -4.45 12.08 21.37
CA GLY A 49 -3.84 12.10 20.06
C GLY A 49 -2.70 11.09 19.93
N SER A 50 -2.92 10.05 19.10
CA SER A 50 -1.91 9.07 18.71
C SER A 50 -1.49 9.18 17.25
N PHE A 51 -2.11 10.09 16.52
CA PHE A 51 -1.83 10.32 15.10
C PHE A 51 -0.70 11.34 14.95
N THR A 52 0.41 10.91 14.40
CA THR A 52 1.63 11.70 14.26
C THR A 52 1.95 11.95 12.79
N VAL A 53 2.33 13.18 12.45
CA VAL A 53 2.77 13.57 11.11
C VAL A 53 4.21 14.07 11.21
N ASP A 54 5.10 13.46 10.44
CA ASP A 54 6.51 13.81 10.32
C ASP A 54 6.71 14.68 9.06
N PRO A 55 6.97 15.99 9.20
CA PRO A 55 7.13 16.88 8.06
C PRO A 55 8.42 16.62 7.28
N ASP A 56 9.49 16.15 7.93
CA ASP A 56 10.76 15.89 7.26
C ASP A 56 10.67 14.66 6.36
N LYS A 57 9.98 13.62 6.83
CA LYS A 57 9.77 12.37 6.07
C LYS A 57 8.56 12.41 5.16
N GLN A 58 7.69 13.41 5.29
CA GLN A 58 6.41 13.49 4.56
C GLN A 58 5.54 12.23 4.77
N LEU A 59 5.48 11.76 6.01
CA LEU A 59 4.74 10.56 6.43
C LEU A 59 3.84 10.85 7.63
N PHE A 60 2.76 10.09 7.73
CA PHE A 60 1.96 10.01 8.95
C PHE A 60 1.99 8.59 9.51
N TYR A 61 1.77 8.48 10.81
CA TYR A 61 1.58 7.21 11.48
C TYR A 61 0.69 7.38 12.70
N CYS A 62 -0.25 6.45 12.90
CA CYS A 62 -1.08 6.38 14.08
C CYS A 62 -0.63 5.24 14.99
N PHE A 63 -0.21 5.55 16.20
CA PHE A 63 0.21 4.55 17.18
C PHE A 63 -0.97 3.79 17.80
N GLY A 64 -2.21 4.27 17.64
CA GLY A 64 -3.40 3.60 18.11
C GLY A 64 -3.88 2.47 17.20
N CYS A 65 -4.04 2.76 15.90
CA CYS A 65 -4.59 1.78 14.95
C CYS A 65 -3.58 1.26 13.90
N GLY A 66 -2.32 1.71 13.94
CA GLY A 66 -1.29 1.30 12.99
C GLY A 66 -1.45 1.88 11.56
N ALA A 67 -2.44 2.75 11.33
CA ALA A 67 -2.59 3.41 10.04
C ALA A 67 -1.39 4.33 9.76
N GLY A 68 -0.74 4.15 8.61
CA GLY A 68 0.42 4.96 8.25
C GLY A 68 0.58 5.06 6.74
N GLY A 69 1.41 6.02 6.31
CA GLY A 69 1.73 6.23 4.91
C GLY A 69 2.04 7.68 4.56
N ASN A 70 1.96 8.00 3.29
CA ASN A 70 2.19 9.33 2.73
C ASN A 70 0.86 10.05 2.39
N ALA A 71 0.94 11.21 1.76
CA ALA A 71 -0.21 12.01 1.34
C ALA A 71 -1.23 11.24 0.48
N PHE A 72 -0.76 10.40 -0.44
CA PHE A 72 -1.63 9.55 -1.27
C PHE A 72 -2.38 8.54 -0.41
N THR A 73 -1.66 7.81 0.44
CA THR A 73 -2.25 6.82 1.34
C THR A 73 -3.27 7.46 2.28
N PHE A 74 -3.00 8.69 2.73
CA PHE A 74 -3.93 9.44 3.57
C PHE A 74 -5.26 9.70 2.85
N LEU A 75 -5.22 10.27 1.65
CA LEU A 75 -6.43 10.56 0.86
C LEU A 75 -7.19 9.28 0.48
N MET A 76 -6.48 8.25 0.03
CA MET A 76 -7.07 6.96 -0.29
C MET A 76 -7.86 6.38 0.90
N LYS A 77 -7.27 6.42 2.10
CA LYS A 77 -7.92 5.92 3.32
C LYS A 77 -9.04 6.85 3.82
N ARG A 78 -8.85 8.16 3.74
CA ARG A 78 -9.79 9.13 4.32
C ARG A 78 -11.04 9.34 3.47
N GLU A 79 -10.88 9.34 2.14
CA GLU A 79 -11.95 9.62 1.19
C GLU A 79 -12.39 8.38 0.39
N GLY A 80 -11.76 7.24 0.61
CA GLY A 80 -12.07 6.02 -0.14
C GLY A 80 -11.64 6.07 -1.60
N LEU A 81 -10.65 6.92 -1.94
CA LEU A 81 -10.18 7.12 -3.29
C LEU A 81 -9.28 5.98 -3.77
N SER A 82 -9.34 5.68 -5.05
CA SER A 82 -8.29 4.91 -5.73
C SER A 82 -7.01 5.75 -5.87
N PHE A 83 -5.87 5.10 -6.10
CA PHE A 83 -4.61 5.82 -6.32
C PHE A 83 -4.66 6.84 -7.48
N PRO A 84 -5.26 6.53 -8.65
CA PRO A 84 -5.41 7.52 -9.72
C PRO A 84 -6.21 8.75 -9.30
N GLU A 85 -7.27 8.59 -8.53
CA GLU A 85 -8.10 9.71 -8.04
C GLU A 85 -7.34 10.55 -7.00
N ALA A 86 -6.61 9.90 -6.10
CA ALA A 86 -5.74 10.58 -5.15
C ALA A 86 -4.62 11.36 -5.85
N LEU A 87 -4.02 10.80 -6.91
CA LEU A 87 -3.03 11.48 -7.74
C LEU A 87 -3.63 12.71 -8.44
N GLU A 88 -4.81 12.60 -9.02
CA GLU A 88 -5.52 13.72 -9.66
C GLU A 88 -5.78 14.85 -8.67
N LYS A 89 -6.28 14.52 -7.49
CA LYS A 89 -6.60 15.50 -6.44
C LYS A 89 -5.34 16.22 -5.94
N LEU A 90 -4.27 15.48 -5.67
CA LEU A 90 -3.00 16.07 -5.23
C LEU A 90 -2.31 16.89 -6.33
N ALA A 91 -2.37 16.42 -7.57
CA ALA A 91 -1.83 17.17 -8.71
C ALA A 91 -2.56 18.51 -8.92
N GLN A 92 -3.90 18.50 -8.85
CA GLN A 92 -4.71 19.72 -8.92
C GLN A 92 -4.33 20.69 -7.80
N ARG A 93 -4.16 20.19 -6.58
CA ARG A 93 -3.72 20.98 -5.43
C ARG A 93 -2.32 21.58 -5.63
N ALA A 94 -1.41 20.80 -6.21
CA ALA A 94 -0.03 21.20 -6.48
C ALA A 94 0.12 22.10 -7.74
N GLY A 95 -0.97 22.36 -8.47
CA GLY A 95 -0.95 23.10 -9.74
C GLY A 95 -0.26 22.35 -10.87
N ILE A 96 -0.24 21.01 -10.81
CA ILE A 96 0.37 20.15 -11.83
C ILE A 96 -0.71 19.70 -12.81
N VAL A 97 -0.50 19.99 -14.09
CA VAL A 97 -1.38 19.52 -15.17
C VAL A 97 -1.02 18.07 -15.50
N LEU A 98 -1.95 17.16 -15.20
CA LEU A 98 -1.79 15.75 -15.56
C LEU A 98 -2.24 15.51 -17.01
N PRO A 99 -1.55 14.62 -17.77
CA PRO A 99 -2.05 14.14 -19.05
C PRO A 99 -3.42 13.42 -18.89
N PRO A 100 -4.20 13.29 -19.95
CA PRO A 100 -5.49 12.59 -19.89
C PRO A 100 -5.36 11.19 -19.26
N ARG A 101 -6.37 10.81 -18.47
CA ARG A 101 -6.38 9.52 -17.74
C ARG A 101 -6.16 8.31 -18.65
N SER A 102 -6.75 8.32 -19.85
CA SER A 102 -6.57 7.28 -20.85
C SER A 102 -5.13 7.06 -21.31
N SER A 103 -4.32 8.12 -21.33
CA SER A 103 -2.90 8.02 -21.72
C SER A 103 -2.00 7.63 -20.55
N ARG A 104 -2.39 7.98 -19.31
CA ARG A 104 -1.62 7.66 -18.08
C ARG A 104 -1.73 6.18 -17.70
N PHE A 105 -2.93 5.61 -17.84
CA PHE A 105 -3.25 4.25 -17.41
C PHE A 105 -3.40 3.25 -18.57
N ALA A 106 -3.06 3.64 -19.81
CA ALA A 106 -3.11 2.75 -20.97
C ALA A 106 -2.23 1.47 -20.82
N GLY A 107 -1.28 1.48 -19.89
CA GLY A 107 -0.47 0.30 -19.52
C GLY A 107 -1.09 -0.60 -18.44
N ASP A 108 -2.17 -0.15 -17.78
CA ASP A 108 -2.72 -0.84 -16.59
C ASP A 108 -3.42 -2.16 -16.96
N GLU A 109 -4.07 -2.24 -18.11
CA GLU A 109 -4.68 -3.50 -18.59
C GLU A 109 -3.62 -4.55 -18.98
N SER A 110 -2.55 -4.13 -19.61
CA SER A 110 -1.42 -5.03 -19.94
C SER A 110 -0.74 -5.53 -18.66
N ARG A 111 -0.53 -4.65 -17.69
CA ARG A 111 0.02 -4.98 -16.37
C ARG A 111 -0.91 -5.87 -15.55
N LYS A 112 -2.22 -5.62 -15.57
CA LYS A 112 -3.21 -6.50 -14.94
C LYS A 112 -3.21 -7.89 -15.55
N LYS A 113 -3.09 -7.98 -16.88
CA LYS A 113 -3.01 -9.26 -17.60
C LYS A 113 -1.71 -10.00 -17.29
N GLU A 114 -0.59 -9.29 -17.20
CA GLU A 114 0.71 -9.84 -16.81
C GLU A 114 0.71 -10.29 -15.35
N ASN A 115 0.23 -9.47 -14.43
CA ASN A 115 0.08 -9.82 -13.03
C ASN A 115 -0.84 -11.03 -12.83
N LYS A 116 -1.95 -11.10 -13.57
CA LYS A 116 -2.83 -12.27 -13.54
C LYS A 116 -2.08 -13.54 -13.99
N ARG A 117 -1.31 -13.47 -15.07
CA ARG A 117 -0.48 -14.62 -15.52
C ARG A 117 0.54 -15.05 -14.49
N LEU A 118 1.17 -14.09 -13.79
CA LEU A 118 2.12 -14.38 -12.71
C LEU A 118 1.42 -15.04 -11.52
N LEU A 119 0.25 -14.55 -11.13
CA LEU A 119 -0.56 -15.14 -10.06
C LEU A 119 -1.00 -16.57 -10.44
N ASP A 120 -1.52 -16.77 -11.65
CA ASP A 120 -1.92 -18.09 -12.15
C ASP A 120 -0.72 -19.09 -12.13
N ALA A 121 0.48 -18.61 -12.50
CA ALA A 121 1.70 -19.42 -12.45
C ALA A 121 2.13 -19.75 -11.01
N LEU A 122 2.00 -18.81 -10.08
CA LEU A 122 2.29 -19.03 -8.66
C LEU A 122 1.30 -20.02 -8.03
N GLU A 123 0.01 -19.90 -8.33
CA GLU A 123 -1.02 -20.84 -7.86
C GLU A 123 -0.77 -22.24 -8.41
N PHE A 124 -0.40 -22.35 -9.68
CA PHE A 124 -0.01 -23.63 -10.29
C PHE A 124 1.20 -24.25 -9.58
N ALA A 125 2.26 -23.46 -9.35
CA ALA A 125 3.46 -23.92 -8.65
C ALA A 125 3.13 -24.36 -7.22
N GLN A 126 2.35 -23.57 -6.48
CA GLN A 126 1.91 -23.90 -5.13
C GLN A 126 1.13 -25.22 -5.11
N SER A 127 0.19 -25.39 -6.05
CA SER A 127 -0.60 -26.62 -6.15
C SER A 127 0.31 -27.84 -6.40
N LYS A 128 1.33 -27.70 -7.26
CA LYS A 128 2.30 -28.76 -7.55
C LYS A 128 3.19 -29.08 -6.33
N PHE A 129 3.65 -28.06 -5.60
CA PHE A 129 4.41 -28.30 -4.38
C PHE A 129 3.58 -29.00 -3.30
N ARG A 130 2.30 -28.67 -3.15
CA ARG A 130 1.37 -29.38 -2.25
C ARG A 130 1.20 -30.84 -2.67
N GLU A 131 0.91 -31.12 -3.94
CA GLU A 131 0.82 -32.49 -4.46
C GLU A 131 2.08 -33.29 -4.13
N MET A 132 3.26 -32.69 -4.36
CA MET A 132 4.54 -33.35 -4.06
C MET A 132 4.76 -33.56 -2.57
N LEU A 133 4.38 -32.63 -1.73
CA LEU A 133 4.51 -32.72 -0.27
C LEU A 133 3.68 -33.88 0.30
N TYR A 134 2.44 -34.07 -0.20
CA TYR A 134 1.56 -35.15 0.22
C TYR A 134 1.79 -36.48 -0.52
N ALA A 135 2.59 -36.48 -1.57
CA ALA A 135 3.00 -37.71 -2.25
C ALA A 135 4.03 -38.51 -1.45
N SER A 136 4.32 -39.70 -1.93
CA SER A 136 5.31 -40.61 -1.29
C SER A 136 6.70 -39.96 -1.13
N ARG A 137 7.07 -39.07 -2.03
CA ARG A 137 8.35 -38.35 -2.04
C ARG A 137 8.43 -37.25 -0.97
N GLY A 138 7.29 -36.72 -0.54
CA GLY A 138 7.21 -35.61 0.45
C GLY A 138 7.10 -36.08 1.90
N LYS A 139 7.03 -37.36 2.18
CA LYS A 139 6.80 -37.91 3.55
C LYS A 139 7.79 -37.41 4.58
N GLU A 140 9.07 -37.32 4.24
CA GLU A 140 10.11 -36.83 5.14
C GLU A 140 9.95 -35.33 5.41
N ALA A 141 9.66 -34.54 4.36
CA ALA A 141 9.42 -33.09 4.51
C ALA A 141 8.16 -32.84 5.36
N LEU A 142 7.07 -33.56 5.10
CA LEU A 142 5.84 -33.46 5.88
C LEU A 142 6.08 -33.80 7.37
N LYS A 143 6.79 -34.89 7.64
CA LYS A 143 7.18 -35.28 9.01
C LYS A 143 8.03 -34.19 9.68
N TYR A 144 8.96 -33.59 8.95
CA TYR A 144 9.76 -32.47 9.46
C TYR A 144 8.89 -31.28 9.84
N LEU A 145 7.93 -30.88 9.00
CA LEU A 145 7.01 -29.77 9.28
C LEU A 145 6.14 -30.07 10.51
N GLU A 146 5.63 -31.30 10.64
CA GLU A 146 4.86 -31.77 11.80
C GLU A 146 5.71 -31.71 13.09
N THR A 147 6.97 -32.11 13.03
CA THR A 147 7.89 -32.04 14.20
C THR A 147 8.22 -30.58 14.59
N ARG A 148 8.09 -29.64 13.67
CA ARG A 148 8.21 -28.21 13.94
C ARG A 148 6.92 -27.59 14.48
N GLY A 149 5.89 -28.37 14.71
CA GLY A 149 4.60 -27.92 15.26
C GLY A 149 3.65 -27.30 14.26
N LEU A 150 3.91 -27.44 12.94
CA LEU A 150 3.00 -26.97 11.91
C LEU A 150 1.87 -27.98 11.72
N SER A 151 0.62 -27.54 11.95
CA SER A 151 -0.56 -28.35 11.67
C SER A 151 -0.79 -28.47 10.15
N ARG A 152 -1.46 -29.52 9.74
CA ARG A 152 -1.86 -29.70 8.32
C ARG A 152 -2.67 -28.53 7.79
N GLU A 153 -3.57 -28.01 8.62
CA GLU A 153 -4.37 -26.82 8.27
C GLU A 153 -3.49 -25.60 7.99
N THR A 154 -2.43 -25.41 8.80
CA THR A 154 -1.45 -24.33 8.59
C THR A 154 -0.67 -24.56 7.30
N ILE A 155 -0.19 -25.77 7.05
CA ILE A 155 0.53 -26.14 5.83
C ILE A 155 -0.34 -25.91 4.59
N ASP A 156 -1.62 -26.30 4.65
CA ASP A 156 -2.57 -26.12 3.55
C ASP A 156 -2.93 -24.67 3.27
N LYS A 157 -2.92 -23.85 4.30
CA LYS A 157 -3.22 -22.40 4.17
C LYS A 157 -2.07 -21.60 3.57
N PHE A 158 -0.84 -21.95 3.87
CA PHE A 158 0.34 -21.20 3.46
C PHE A 158 1.11 -21.82 2.29
N GLY A 159 0.83 -23.05 1.94
CA GLY A 159 1.41 -23.79 0.81
C GLY A 159 2.70 -24.46 1.14
#